data_c739f31adf1386e8bbef293d12cbff84
#
_entry.id   c739f31adf1386e8bbef293d12cbff84
#
_cell.length_a   1.000
_cell.length_b   1.000
_cell.length_c   1.000
_cell.angle_alpha   90.00
_cell.angle_beta   90.00
_cell.angle_gamma   90.00
#
_symmetry.space_group_name_H-M   'P 1'
#
loop_
_entity.id
_entity.type
_entity.pdbx_description
1 polymer ?
#
loop_
_entity_poly.entity_id
_entity_poly.type
_entity_poly.pdbx_seq_one_letter_code
_entity_poly.pdbx_strand_id
1 'polypeptide(L)'
;MAKNPSPHPDWAVKFRRPGTELRCIKGRYCLYECHCEYDKETKKHRKVTGKYLGSITEQDGFKPSKKRLMEAEMEKLKNGENTEAASPKIGEVKEYGLSQIIDTSMDEINDMLRKDFPADYSRILALAYCRLRYQSPMRDVQADFSDSYLSTKVGTAGLAPSQLSGFLHDLGSRRSGMVRYMDYFCSGSSNVIFDGTDMLSASRLMGLPQLTKTKTGAFEKAFNMMMVYSLDYRLPSYYRILPGNIKDVKAFKICMQESGAASATAIIDKTFPSQENLDYLEEAGIKYIASLKRNTAGLDYSAFADRSNLNLDGHFIYQGRVLWYKEMAVGGRRAVMYLDEEHRIEENRDYINRADSERYEKFTLEGYHGKAIQFGTIALITNTDKTARELYEAYKTRCEVEQAIDVFKTNLDADSTYMQSPESLEAYTFINFIALQWYYIIREKLRAAEKLSKYSPMQMVKYLSRIRGVYVHGKWTRAEMSKKQTDLLAEIGWDIT
;
A
#
# COMPACT_ATOMS: atom_id res chain seq x y z
N MET A 1 -89.34 -0.40 18.21
CA MET A 1 -88.61 -0.29 19.51
C MET A 1 -87.55 0.76 19.34
N ALA A 2 -87.67 1.91 20.03
CA ALA A 2 -86.69 2.98 19.96
C ALA A 2 -85.41 2.51 20.68
N LYS A 3 -84.28 2.61 20.03
CA LYS A 3 -82.96 2.31 20.61
C LYS A 3 -82.72 3.35 21.73
N ASN A 4 -82.46 2.90 22.94
CA ASN A 4 -81.99 3.79 24.01
C ASN A 4 -80.80 4.59 23.57
N PRO A 5 -80.70 5.89 23.78
CA PRO A 5 -79.57 6.72 23.37
C PRO A 5 -78.30 6.20 24.03
N SER A 6 -77.24 6.18 23.24
CA SER A 6 -75.92 5.79 23.76
C SER A 6 -75.50 6.74 24.92
N PRO A 7 -74.90 6.24 26.01
CA PRO A 7 -74.39 7.10 27.09
C PRO A 7 -73.08 7.87 26.67
N HIS A 8 -72.69 7.75 25.42
CA HIS A 8 -71.47 8.37 24.87
C HIS A 8 -71.84 9.37 23.75
N PRO A 9 -71.08 10.47 23.60
CA PRO A 9 -71.34 11.48 22.58
C PRO A 9 -71.20 10.91 21.14
N ASP A 10 -71.98 11.48 20.23
CA ASP A 10 -72.04 10.98 18.82
C ASP A 10 -70.70 10.98 18.10
N TRP A 11 -69.84 11.98 18.37
CA TRP A 11 -68.51 12.05 17.79
C TRP A 11 -67.59 10.91 18.27
N ALA A 12 -67.80 10.30 19.43
CA ALA A 12 -67.03 9.14 19.90
C ALA A 12 -67.71 7.82 19.43
N VAL A 13 -69.02 7.76 19.34
CA VAL A 13 -69.79 6.57 18.94
C VAL A 13 -69.54 6.19 17.46
N LYS A 14 -69.29 7.17 16.61
CA LYS A 14 -68.99 6.93 15.17
C LYS A 14 -67.76 6.04 14.93
N PHE A 15 -66.85 5.94 15.86
CA PHE A 15 -65.64 5.09 15.76
C PHE A 15 -65.87 3.67 16.31
N ARG A 16 -67.01 3.37 16.85
CA ARG A 16 -67.36 2.04 17.35
C ARG A 16 -67.64 1.11 16.22
N ARG A 17 -66.95 -0.04 16.17
CA ARG A 17 -67.12 -1.10 15.17
C ARG A 17 -67.60 -2.39 15.84
N PRO A 18 -68.15 -3.35 15.09
CA PRO A 18 -68.42 -4.69 15.61
C PRO A 18 -67.17 -5.27 16.28
N GLY A 19 -67.29 -5.90 17.43
CA GLY A 19 -66.18 -6.43 18.19
C GLY A 19 -65.37 -5.37 18.97
N THR A 20 -65.89 -4.12 19.12
CA THR A 20 -65.26 -3.09 19.94
C THR A 20 -66.19 -2.51 21.00
N GLU A 21 -65.56 -2.05 22.08
CA GLU A 21 -66.21 -1.37 23.22
C GLU A 21 -65.64 0.00 23.46
N LEU A 22 -66.51 1.00 23.57
CA LEU A 22 -66.16 2.36 23.92
C LEU A 22 -66.30 2.58 25.42
N ARG A 23 -65.26 3.07 26.06
CA ARG A 23 -65.24 3.40 27.53
C ARG A 23 -64.75 4.84 27.74
N CYS A 24 -65.43 5.53 28.66
CA CYS A 24 -64.96 6.79 29.15
C CYS A 24 -64.20 6.56 30.49
N ILE A 25 -62.91 6.84 30.47
CA ILE A 25 -62.02 6.67 31.63
C ILE A 25 -61.45 8.04 31.98
N LYS A 26 -61.82 8.58 33.14
CA LYS A 26 -61.37 9.91 33.61
C LYS A 26 -61.55 11.01 32.55
N GLY A 27 -62.71 11.03 31.87
CA GLY A 27 -63.02 12.04 30.83
C GLY A 27 -62.41 11.79 29.47
N ARG A 28 -61.64 10.72 29.26
CA ARG A 28 -61.10 10.34 27.98
C ARG A 28 -61.84 9.15 27.36
N TYR A 29 -62.22 9.23 26.09
CA TYR A 29 -62.87 8.12 25.39
C TYR A 29 -61.82 7.17 24.82
N CYS A 30 -61.95 5.90 25.17
CA CYS A 30 -61.00 4.84 24.81
C CYS A 30 -61.74 3.68 24.12
N LEU A 31 -61.16 3.15 23.04
CA LEU A 31 -61.70 2.01 22.30
C LEU A 31 -60.91 0.75 22.69
N TYR A 32 -61.68 -0.31 22.99
CA TYR A 32 -61.16 -1.63 23.33
C TYR A 32 -61.75 -2.67 22.41
N GLU A 33 -61.03 -3.77 22.16
CA GLU A 33 -61.59 -4.99 21.60
C GLU A 33 -62.57 -5.59 22.59
N CYS A 34 -63.61 -6.23 22.09
CA CYS A 34 -64.49 -7.02 22.94
C CYS A 34 -65.06 -8.22 22.14
N HIS A 35 -65.21 -9.30 22.85
CA HIS A 35 -65.86 -10.50 22.34
C HIS A 35 -66.76 -11.10 23.39
N CYS A 36 -67.69 -11.98 22.98
CA CYS A 36 -68.57 -12.69 23.90
C CYS A 36 -68.05 -14.11 24.07
N GLU A 37 -67.82 -14.52 25.30
CA GLU A 37 -67.53 -15.90 25.65
C GLU A 37 -68.75 -16.53 26.28
N TYR A 38 -69.03 -17.79 25.93
CA TYR A 38 -70.09 -18.57 26.54
C TYR A 38 -69.56 -19.33 27.75
N ASP A 39 -70.04 -18.95 28.92
CA ASP A 39 -69.70 -19.64 30.14
C ASP A 39 -70.59 -20.90 30.29
N LYS A 40 -69.91 -22.06 30.25
CA LYS A 40 -70.54 -23.38 30.34
C LYS A 40 -71.15 -23.70 31.70
N GLU A 41 -70.66 -23.11 32.78
CA GLU A 41 -71.13 -23.34 34.17
C GLU A 41 -72.39 -22.52 34.43
N THR A 42 -72.38 -21.26 34.04
CA THR A 42 -73.55 -20.36 34.29
C THR A 42 -74.53 -20.34 33.11
N LYS A 43 -74.28 -21.01 32.03
CA LYS A 43 -75.07 -21.03 30.77
C LYS A 43 -75.42 -19.64 30.26
N LYS A 44 -74.51 -18.65 30.46
CA LYS A 44 -74.73 -17.25 30.04
C LYS A 44 -73.58 -16.77 29.15
N HIS A 45 -73.93 -15.85 28.28
CA HIS A 45 -72.91 -15.14 27.50
C HIS A 45 -72.30 -14.01 28.33
N ARG A 46 -70.97 -14.00 28.51
CA ARG A 46 -70.26 -12.95 29.19
C ARG A 46 -69.44 -12.15 28.18
N LYS A 47 -69.56 -10.83 28.23
CA LYS A 47 -68.75 -9.93 27.43
C LYS A 47 -67.35 -9.81 28.05
N VAL A 48 -66.34 -10.12 27.30
CA VAL A 48 -64.93 -10.02 27.69
C VAL A 48 -64.29 -8.86 26.96
N THR A 49 -63.64 -7.98 27.72
CA THR A 49 -62.90 -6.84 27.17
C THR A 49 -61.47 -7.29 26.80
N GLY A 50 -61.04 -7.04 25.59
CA GLY A 50 -59.73 -7.40 25.05
C GLY A 50 -58.73 -6.22 25.07
N LYS A 51 -57.90 -6.14 24.08
CA LYS A 51 -56.81 -5.18 23.98
C LYS A 51 -57.30 -3.73 23.85
N TYR A 52 -56.51 -2.79 24.39
CA TYR A 52 -56.70 -1.35 24.19
C TYR A 52 -56.29 -0.97 22.75
N LEU A 53 -57.20 -0.38 21.98
CA LEU A 53 -57.00 -0.02 20.59
C LEU A 53 -56.51 1.40 20.38
N GLY A 54 -56.96 2.33 21.23
CA GLY A 54 -56.58 3.74 21.13
C GLY A 54 -57.55 4.67 21.84
N SER A 55 -57.27 5.97 21.79
CA SER A 55 -58.10 7.06 22.35
C SER A 55 -58.88 7.79 21.27
N ILE A 56 -60.00 8.39 21.66
CA ILE A 56 -60.83 9.19 20.73
C ILE A 56 -60.99 10.57 21.36
N THR A 57 -60.70 11.62 20.60
CA THR A 57 -60.92 13.02 20.96
C THR A 57 -61.89 13.64 19.96
N GLU A 58 -62.58 14.71 20.35
CA GLU A 58 -63.52 15.43 19.46
C GLU A 58 -62.76 16.12 18.33
N GLN A 59 -61.57 16.67 18.61
CA GLN A 59 -60.75 17.44 17.64
C GLN A 59 -59.98 16.55 16.68
N ASP A 60 -59.30 15.49 17.17
CA ASP A 60 -58.38 14.67 16.38
C ASP A 60 -58.97 13.33 15.94
N GLY A 61 -60.19 12.97 16.40
CA GLY A 61 -60.76 11.70 16.11
C GLY A 61 -60.09 10.51 16.84
N PHE A 62 -60.00 9.35 16.17
CA PHE A 62 -59.42 8.12 16.71
C PHE A 62 -57.90 8.12 16.55
N LYS A 63 -57.16 8.06 17.67
CA LYS A 63 -55.68 7.87 17.70
C LYS A 63 -55.34 6.47 18.16
N PRO A 64 -54.69 5.63 17.33
CA PRO A 64 -54.29 4.28 17.72
C PRO A 64 -53.32 4.29 18.89
N SER A 65 -53.28 3.23 19.69
CA SER A 65 -52.27 3.05 20.74
C SER A 65 -50.90 2.82 20.16
N LYS A 66 -49.83 3.29 20.83
CA LYS A 66 -48.45 3.06 20.41
C LYS A 66 -48.12 1.58 20.18
N LYS A 67 -48.66 0.69 21.01
CA LYS A 67 -48.52 -0.75 20.87
C LYS A 67 -49.13 -1.28 19.57
N ARG A 68 -50.31 -0.79 19.19
CA ARG A 68 -50.99 -1.17 17.95
C ARG A 68 -50.26 -0.64 16.71
N LEU A 69 -49.69 0.56 16.80
CA LEU A 69 -48.85 1.09 15.70
C LEU A 69 -47.62 0.20 15.51
N MET A 70 -46.95 -0.21 16.60
CA MET A 70 -45.83 -1.15 16.51
C MET A 70 -46.22 -2.54 16.00
N GLU A 71 -47.36 -3.09 16.46
CA GLU A 71 -47.85 -4.39 15.97
C GLU A 71 -48.21 -4.34 14.47
N ALA A 72 -48.85 -3.26 14.01
CA ALA A 72 -49.16 -3.04 12.60
C ALA A 72 -47.88 -2.83 11.74
N GLU A 73 -46.87 -2.17 12.27
CA GLU A 73 -45.57 -2.03 11.62
C GLU A 73 -44.83 -3.37 11.51
N MET A 74 -44.85 -4.17 12.60
CA MET A 74 -44.27 -5.52 12.57
C MET A 74 -45.00 -6.46 11.60
N GLU A 75 -46.31 -6.32 11.46
CA GLU A 75 -47.11 -7.14 10.56
C GLU A 75 -46.87 -6.76 9.08
N LYS A 76 -46.71 -5.46 8.80
CA LYS A 76 -46.26 -4.97 7.46
C LYS A 76 -44.87 -5.45 7.12
N LEU A 77 -43.93 -5.47 8.07
CA LEU A 77 -42.58 -6.04 7.88
C LEU A 77 -42.60 -7.55 7.61
N LYS A 78 -43.55 -8.28 8.20
CA LYS A 78 -43.74 -9.72 7.96
C LYS A 78 -44.36 -10.02 6.61
N ASN A 79 -45.24 -9.15 6.11
CA ASN A 79 -45.97 -9.35 4.87
C ASN A 79 -45.32 -8.77 3.60
N GLY A 80 -44.09 -8.21 3.72
CA GLY A 80 -43.28 -7.78 2.57
C GLY A 80 -43.79 -6.54 1.83
N GLU A 81 -44.78 -5.79 2.36
CA GLU A 81 -45.22 -4.54 1.78
C GLU A 81 -44.26 -3.39 2.10
N ASN A 82 -43.40 -3.03 1.13
CA ASN A 82 -42.56 -1.86 1.15
C ASN A 82 -43.41 -0.58 1.13
N THR A 83 -43.50 0.12 2.22
CA THR A 83 -43.86 1.54 2.23
C THR A 83 -42.65 2.38 2.62
N GLU A 84 -42.33 3.37 1.80
CA GLU A 84 -41.22 4.33 1.85
C GLU A 84 -41.21 5.19 3.14
N ALA A 85 -40.82 4.62 4.25
CA ALA A 85 -40.32 5.28 5.45
C ALA A 85 -39.74 4.23 6.43
N ALA A 86 -39.03 3.23 5.88
CA ALA A 86 -38.26 2.31 6.71
C ALA A 86 -37.01 3.03 7.19
N SER A 87 -36.70 2.92 8.49
CA SER A 87 -35.37 3.20 9.01
C SER A 87 -34.33 2.58 8.06
N PRO A 88 -33.28 3.28 7.70
CA PRO A 88 -32.30 2.78 6.74
C PRO A 88 -31.79 1.42 7.22
N LYS A 89 -32.06 0.37 6.42
CA LYS A 89 -31.42 -0.92 6.64
C LYS A 89 -29.94 -0.71 6.39
N ILE A 90 -29.14 -0.55 7.44
CA ILE A 90 -27.69 -0.65 7.35
C ILE A 90 -27.43 -2.12 6.99
N GLY A 91 -27.17 -2.39 5.71
CA GLY A 91 -26.97 -3.75 5.24
C GLY A 91 -25.58 -4.25 5.59
N GLU A 92 -24.58 -3.46 5.33
CA GLU A 92 -23.16 -3.86 5.43
C GLU A 92 -22.27 -2.65 5.72
N VAL A 93 -21.19 -2.88 6.48
CA VAL A 93 -20.17 -1.86 6.76
C VAL A 93 -18.82 -2.41 6.33
N LYS A 94 -18.09 -1.68 5.48
CA LYS A 94 -16.77 -2.10 4.98
C LYS A 94 -15.74 -0.99 5.15
N GLU A 95 -14.47 -1.39 5.06
CA GLU A 95 -13.40 -0.43 4.84
C GLU A 95 -13.64 0.26 3.48
N TYR A 96 -13.60 1.58 3.46
CA TYR A 96 -13.96 2.36 2.29
C TYR A 96 -12.85 3.28 1.79
N GLY A 97 -12.12 3.92 2.69
CA GLY A 97 -11.18 4.97 2.33
C GLY A 97 -9.98 4.51 1.51
N LEU A 98 -9.26 3.50 1.98
CA LEU A 98 -8.13 2.94 1.23
C LEU A 98 -8.61 2.28 -0.06
N SER A 99 -9.75 1.57 0.01
CA SER A 99 -10.39 0.95 -1.16
C SER A 99 -10.70 1.97 -2.25
N GLN A 100 -11.28 3.12 -1.89
CA GLN A 100 -11.58 4.20 -2.86
C GLN A 100 -10.31 4.77 -3.46
N ILE A 101 -9.28 5.03 -2.66
CA ILE A 101 -8.02 5.56 -3.17
C ILE A 101 -7.34 4.59 -4.15
N ILE A 102 -7.35 3.29 -3.85
CA ILE A 102 -6.81 2.28 -4.77
C ILE A 102 -7.63 2.23 -6.07
N ASP A 103 -8.94 2.35 -5.97
CA ASP A 103 -9.84 2.29 -7.14
C ASP A 103 -9.77 3.53 -8.03
N THR A 104 -9.53 4.73 -7.46
CA THR A 104 -9.67 6.01 -8.17
C THR A 104 -8.39 6.79 -8.36
N SER A 105 -7.34 6.48 -7.62
CA SER A 105 -6.08 7.25 -7.64
C SER A 105 -4.87 6.42 -8.06
N MET A 106 -5.08 5.15 -8.39
CA MET A 106 -4.04 4.23 -8.84
C MET A 106 -4.38 3.64 -10.21
N ASP A 107 -5.08 4.43 -11.03
CA ASP A 107 -5.65 4.00 -12.32
C ASP A 107 -4.59 3.48 -13.26
N GLU A 108 -3.43 4.14 -13.38
CA GLU A 108 -2.35 3.75 -14.29
C GLU A 108 -1.85 2.33 -13.99
N ILE A 109 -1.61 2.00 -12.72
CA ILE A 109 -1.20 0.65 -12.30
C ILE A 109 -2.34 -0.35 -12.54
N ASN A 110 -3.55 0.01 -12.15
CA ASN A 110 -4.72 -0.86 -12.25
C ASN A 110 -5.09 -1.16 -13.69
N ASP A 111 -4.97 -0.19 -14.60
CA ASP A 111 -5.26 -0.38 -16.03
C ASP A 111 -4.20 -1.25 -16.70
N MET A 112 -2.93 -1.09 -16.36
CA MET A 112 -1.89 -1.99 -16.84
C MET A 112 -2.10 -3.42 -16.34
N LEU A 113 -2.51 -3.60 -15.08
CA LEU A 113 -2.86 -4.92 -14.55
C LEU A 113 -4.07 -5.53 -15.25
N ARG A 114 -5.12 -4.75 -15.55
CA ARG A 114 -6.28 -5.22 -16.31
C ARG A 114 -5.90 -5.65 -17.72
N LYS A 115 -5.01 -4.90 -18.35
CA LYS A 115 -4.52 -5.17 -19.71
C LYS A 115 -3.71 -6.46 -19.77
N ASP A 116 -2.72 -6.63 -18.88
CA ASP A 116 -1.78 -7.75 -18.94
C ASP A 116 -2.30 -9.02 -18.23
N PHE A 117 -3.21 -8.87 -17.25
CA PHE A 117 -3.78 -9.96 -16.45
C PHE A 117 -5.31 -9.88 -16.35
N PRO A 118 -6.06 -9.81 -17.47
CA PRO A 118 -7.52 -9.59 -17.43
C PRO A 118 -8.28 -10.65 -16.62
N ALA A 119 -7.88 -11.91 -16.69
CA ALA A 119 -8.50 -13.02 -15.96
C ALA A 119 -8.11 -13.07 -14.47
N ASP A 120 -7.01 -12.46 -14.09
CA ASP A 120 -6.41 -12.57 -12.75
C ASP A 120 -6.42 -11.26 -11.97
N TYR A 121 -6.79 -10.16 -12.63
CA TYR A 121 -6.80 -8.81 -12.07
C TYR A 121 -7.44 -8.76 -10.69
N SER A 122 -8.62 -9.35 -10.53
CA SER A 122 -9.35 -9.33 -9.25
C SER A 122 -8.57 -9.98 -8.11
N ARG A 123 -7.89 -11.10 -8.39
CA ARG A 123 -7.09 -11.82 -7.40
C ARG A 123 -5.79 -11.09 -7.09
N ILE A 124 -5.12 -10.55 -8.10
CA ILE A 124 -3.90 -9.73 -7.92
C ILE A 124 -4.22 -8.50 -7.08
N LEU A 125 -5.29 -7.77 -7.41
CA LEU A 125 -5.76 -6.61 -6.67
C LEU A 125 -6.04 -6.95 -5.20
N ALA A 126 -6.79 -8.03 -4.96
CA ALA A 126 -7.14 -8.46 -3.61
C ALA A 126 -5.90 -8.80 -2.76
N LEU A 127 -4.97 -9.55 -3.35
CA LEU A 127 -3.74 -9.93 -2.68
C LEU A 127 -2.84 -8.72 -2.41
N ALA A 128 -2.64 -7.83 -3.38
CA ALA A 128 -1.84 -6.62 -3.21
C ALA A 128 -2.45 -5.68 -2.16
N TYR A 129 -3.80 -5.54 -2.13
CA TYR A 129 -4.51 -4.80 -1.09
C TYR A 129 -4.24 -5.37 0.31
N CYS A 130 -4.37 -6.69 0.48
CA CYS A 130 -4.13 -7.33 1.76
C CYS A 130 -2.66 -7.22 2.20
N ARG A 131 -1.72 -7.29 1.26
CA ARG A 131 -0.29 -7.07 1.54
C ARG A 131 0.00 -5.64 1.98
N LEU A 132 -0.56 -4.63 1.31
CA LEU A 132 -0.39 -3.23 1.67
C LEU A 132 -1.02 -2.90 3.03
N ARG A 133 -2.25 -3.36 3.26
CA ARG A 133 -3.03 -2.96 4.45
C ARG A 133 -2.64 -3.72 5.72
N TYR A 134 -2.49 -5.05 5.61
CA TYR A 134 -2.39 -5.95 6.75
C TYR A 134 -1.11 -6.78 6.80
N GLN A 135 -0.32 -6.79 5.72
CA GLN A 135 0.76 -7.75 5.50
C GLN A 135 0.27 -9.21 5.63
N SER A 136 -0.98 -9.46 5.24
CA SER A 136 -1.69 -10.72 5.49
C SER A 136 -0.92 -11.93 4.98
N PRO A 137 -0.81 -13.00 5.78
CA PRO A 137 -0.45 -14.29 5.26
C PRO A 137 -1.54 -14.80 4.30
N MET A 138 -1.17 -15.67 3.35
CA MET A 138 -2.09 -16.13 2.29
C MET A 138 -3.37 -16.78 2.84
N ARG A 139 -3.32 -17.40 4.02
CA ARG A 139 -4.48 -18.04 4.65
C ARG A 139 -5.58 -17.08 5.08
N ASP A 140 -5.23 -15.81 5.36
CA ASP A 140 -6.15 -14.82 5.94
C ASP A 140 -6.71 -13.86 4.87
N VAL A 141 -6.17 -13.90 3.64
CA VAL A 141 -6.51 -12.97 2.55
C VAL A 141 -8.00 -12.89 2.26
N GLN A 142 -8.72 -14.03 2.22
CA GLN A 142 -10.16 -14.03 1.94
C GLN A 142 -10.95 -13.26 2.99
N ALA A 143 -10.64 -13.47 4.27
CA ALA A 143 -11.32 -12.77 5.37
C ALA A 143 -10.99 -11.27 5.37
N ASP A 144 -9.71 -10.94 5.25
CA ASP A 144 -9.22 -9.56 5.26
C ASP A 144 -9.73 -8.75 4.07
N PHE A 145 -9.75 -9.35 2.87
CA PHE A 145 -10.27 -8.69 1.68
C PHE A 145 -11.78 -8.49 1.73
N SER A 146 -12.50 -9.43 2.35
CA SER A 146 -13.96 -9.33 2.51
C SER A 146 -14.40 -8.10 3.30
N ASP A 147 -13.56 -7.54 4.20
CA ASP A 147 -13.82 -6.27 4.91
C ASP A 147 -13.65 -5.02 4.01
N SER A 148 -13.09 -5.16 2.82
CA SER A 148 -12.84 -4.03 1.92
C SER A 148 -14.05 -3.70 1.03
N TYR A 149 -14.22 -2.43 0.69
CA TYR A 149 -15.19 -2.02 -0.33
C TYR A 149 -14.82 -2.57 -1.72
N LEU A 150 -13.53 -2.74 -2.02
CA LEU A 150 -13.08 -3.35 -3.27
C LEU A 150 -13.65 -4.76 -3.47
N SER A 151 -13.89 -5.52 -2.39
CA SER A 151 -14.51 -6.85 -2.49
C SER A 151 -15.90 -6.83 -3.10
N THR A 152 -16.62 -5.71 -3.02
CA THR A 152 -17.94 -5.54 -3.63
C THR A 152 -17.86 -5.30 -5.14
N LYS A 153 -16.72 -4.80 -5.63
CA LYS A 153 -16.48 -4.50 -7.05
C LYS A 153 -15.90 -5.68 -7.80
N VAL A 154 -14.92 -6.37 -7.21
CA VAL A 154 -14.18 -7.44 -7.90
C VAL A 154 -14.53 -8.85 -7.39
N GLY A 155 -15.30 -8.95 -6.30
CA GLY A 155 -15.66 -10.22 -5.68
C GLY A 155 -14.52 -10.83 -4.85
N THR A 156 -14.79 -11.98 -4.23
CA THR A 156 -13.85 -12.74 -3.39
C THR A 156 -13.60 -14.15 -3.95
N ALA A 157 -14.04 -14.43 -5.17
CA ALA A 157 -13.88 -15.74 -5.79
C ALA A 157 -12.39 -16.09 -6.00
N GLY A 158 -12.02 -17.32 -5.67
CA GLY A 158 -10.65 -17.80 -5.84
C GLY A 158 -9.65 -17.36 -4.77
N LEU A 159 -10.10 -16.71 -3.67
CA LEU A 159 -9.25 -16.27 -2.57
C LEU A 159 -9.16 -17.27 -1.42
N ALA A 160 -9.85 -18.41 -1.49
CA ALA A 160 -9.71 -19.44 -0.47
C ALA A 160 -8.27 -19.99 -0.44
N PRO A 161 -7.69 -20.31 0.73
CA PRO A 161 -6.31 -20.77 0.85
C PRO A 161 -5.96 -21.95 -0.05
N SER A 162 -6.89 -22.90 -0.23
CA SER A 162 -6.74 -24.06 -1.11
C SER A 162 -6.60 -23.69 -2.60
N GLN A 163 -7.17 -22.55 -3.02
CA GLN A 163 -7.13 -22.07 -4.40
C GLN A 163 -5.94 -21.15 -4.66
N LEU A 164 -5.48 -20.42 -3.63
CA LEU A 164 -4.38 -19.46 -3.76
C LEU A 164 -3.04 -20.13 -4.09
N SER A 165 -2.78 -21.34 -3.59
CA SER A 165 -1.54 -22.05 -3.91
C SER A 165 -1.39 -22.36 -5.40
N GLY A 166 -2.44 -22.89 -6.01
CA GLY A 166 -2.50 -23.11 -7.47
C GLY A 166 -2.42 -21.80 -8.25
N PHE A 167 -3.16 -20.79 -7.80
CA PHE A 167 -3.15 -19.48 -8.43
C PHE A 167 -1.75 -18.83 -8.44
N LEU A 168 -1.03 -18.86 -7.33
CA LEU A 168 0.33 -18.31 -7.25
C LEU A 168 1.29 -19.04 -8.17
N HIS A 169 1.20 -20.38 -8.24
CA HIS A 169 2.01 -21.17 -9.17
C HIS A 169 1.72 -20.78 -10.63
N ASP A 170 0.44 -20.73 -11.01
CA ASP A 170 0.02 -20.41 -12.38
C ASP A 170 0.36 -18.96 -12.76
N LEU A 171 0.20 -18.01 -11.85
CA LEU A 171 0.57 -16.60 -12.06
C LEU A 171 2.08 -16.48 -12.27
N GLY A 172 2.88 -17.11 -11.41
CA GLY A 172 4.34 -17.02 -11.45
C GLY A 172 4.97 -17.70 -12.66
N SER A 173 4.31 -18.74 -13.21
CA SER A 173 4.75 -19.36 -14.46
C SER A 173 4.65 -18.42 -15.69
N ARG A 174 3.89 -17.33 -15.57
CA ARG A 174 3.68 -16.34 -16.64
C ARG A 174 4.55 -15.08 -16.47
N ARG A 175 5.84 -15.27 -16.16
CA ARG A 175 6.83 -14.19 -16.01
C ARG A 175 6.79 -13.16 -17.16
N SER A 176 6.58 -13.61 -18.39
CA SER A 176 6.49 -12.72 -19.57
C SER A 176 5.37 -11.66 -19.45
N GLY A 177 4.26 -11.98 -18.80
CA GLY A 177 3.20 -11.03 -18.50
C GLY A 177 3.65 -9.98 -17.48
N MET A 178 4.36 -10.41 -16.43
CA MET A 178 4.91 -9.50 -15.42
C MET A 178 5.97 -8.57 -16.03
N VAL A 179 6.81 -9.08 -16.92
CA VAL A 179 7.81 -8.28 -17.63
C VAL A 179 7.14 -7.21 -18.50
N ARG A 180 6.11 -7.56 -19.29
CA ARG A 180 5.35 -6.56 -20.07
C ARG A 180 4.74 -5.45 -19.20
N TYR A 181 4.16 -5.83 -18.07
CA TYR A 181 3.64 -4.86 -17.10
C TYR A 181 4.74 -3.91 -16.60
N MET A 182 5.90 -4.44 -16.22
CA MET A 182 7.02 -3.68 -15.69
C MET A 182 7.73 -2.85 -16.77
N ASP A 183 7.80 -3.35 -18.01
CA ASP A 183 8.41 -2.65 -19.14
C ASP A 183 7.76 -1.28 -19.40
N TYR A 184 6.47 -1.15 -19.17
CA TYR A 184 5.77 0.15 -19.26
C TYR A 184 6.44 1.24 -18.43
N PHE A 185 6.82 0.93 -17.18
CA PHE A 185 7.44 1.89 -16.26
C PHE A 185 8.95 2.06 -16.50
N CYS A 186 9.61 1.07 -17.07
CA CYS A 186 11.03 1.13 -17.38
C CYS A 186 11.32 1.82 -18.71
N SER A 187 10.63 1.41 -19.78
CA SER A 187 10.86 1.95 -21.13
C SER A 187 10.44 3.42 -21.26
N GLY A 188 9.48 3.89 -20.44
CA GLY A 188 9.08 5.28 -20.35
C GLY A 188 9.99 6.17 -19.49
N SER A 189 11.06 5.62 -18.91
CA SER A 189 11.95 6.34 -18.00
C SER A 189 13.19 6.87 -18.68
N SER A 190 13.58 8.12 -18.33
CA SER A 190 14.84 8.72 -18.77
C SER A 190 16.03 8.33 -17.87
N ASN A 191 15.75 8.08 -16.58
CA ASN A 191 16.75 7.67 -15.60
C ASN A 191 16.21 6.57 -14.70
N VAL A 192 16.99 5.52 -14.51
CA VAL A 192 16.66 4.38 -13.66
C VAL A 192 17.80 4.04 -12.72
N ILE A 193 17.45 3.57 -11.54
CA ILE A 193 18.43 3.18 -10.52
C ILE A 193 18.33 1.67 -10.32
N PHE A 194 19.50 1.00 -10.34
CA PHE A 194 19.60 -0.43 -10.07
C PHE A 194 20.23 -0.67 -8.71
N ASP A 195 19.64 -1.55 -7.93
CA ASP A 195 20.25 -2.07 -6.70
C ASP A 195 19.83 -3.51 -6.43
N GLY A 196 20.67 -4.25 -5.74
CA GLY A 196 20.47 -5.65 -5.41
C GLY A 196 20.38 -5.88 -3.91
N THR A 197 19.62 -6.90 -3.53
CA THR A 197 19.49 -7.29 -2.14
C THR A 197 19.28 -8.79 -1.97
N ASP A 198 19.81 -9.34 -0.88
CA ASP A 198 19.54 -10.70 -0.47
C ASP A 198 18.17 -10.78 0.21
N MET A 199 17.41 -11.83 -0.14
CA MET A 199 16.11 -12.15 0.41
C MET A 199 16.15 -13.53 1.06
N LEU A 200 15.71 -13.64 2.30
CA LEU A 200 15.73 -14.89 3.04
C LEU A 200 14.65 -15.86 2.55
N SER A 201 14.93 -17.15 2.64
CA SER A 201 13.96 -18.17 2.27
C SER A 201 13.95 -19.34 3.26
N ALA A 202 12.77 -19.60 3.82
CA ALA A 202 12.52 -20.77 4.64
C ALA A 202 12.20 -22.05 3.81
N SER A 203 12.29 -21.98 2.49
CA SER A 203 11.98 -23.11 1.61
C SER A 203 12.95 -24.27 1.81
N ARG A 204 12.39 -25.48 1.83
CA ARG A 204 13.14 -26.73 1.84
C ARG A 204 13.19 -27.42 0.47
N LEU A 205 12.31 -26.99 -0.46
CA LEU A 205 12.09 -27.64 -1.76
C LEU A 205 12.70 -26.88 -2.93
N MET A 206 12.89 -25.56 -2.80
CA MET A 206 13.49 -24.77 -3.87
C MET A 206 15.01 -24.89 -3.91
N GLY A 207 15.57 -25.04 -5.12
CA GLY A 207 17.01 -24.94 -5.37
C GLY A 207 17.52 -23.51 -5.57
N LEU A 208 16.61 -22.52 -5.74
CA LEU A 208 16.95 -21.14 -6.00
C LEU A 208 17.65 -20.45 -4.80
N PRO A 209 17.15 -20.59 -3.54
CA PRO A 209 17.86 -20.09 -2.37
C PRO A 209 19.10 -20.91 -2.10
N GLN A 210 20.24 -20.22 -1.96
CA GLN A 210 21.52 -20.85 -1.67
C GLN A 210 22.07 -20.35 -0.36
N LEU A 211 22.95 -21.14 0.26
CA LEU A 211 23.62 -20.74 1.48
C LEU A 211 24.56 -19.58 1.17
N THR A 212 24.24 -18.42 1.68
CA THR A 212 25.05 -17.19 1.51
C THR A 212 25.35 -16.57 2.84
N LYS A 213 26.43 -15.81 2.90
CA LYS A 213 26.79 -15.02 4.08
C LYS A 213 25.99 -13.71 4.04
N THR A 214 25.07 -13.56 4.95
CA THR A 214 24.24 -12.35 5.07
C THR A 214 25.05 -11.14 5.58
N LYS A 215 24.48 -9.97 5.49
CA LYS A 215 25.08 -8.74 6.03
C LYS A 215 25.39 -8.82 7.54
N THR A 216 24.66 -9.65 8.27
CA THR A 216 24.89 -9.91 9.71
C THR A 216 26.06 -10.85 9.96
N GLY A 217 26.61 -11.46 8.93
CA GLY A 217 27.71 -12.43 9.02
C GLY A 217 27.27 -13.89 9.24
N ALA A 218 25.97 -14.15 9.42
CA ALA A 218 25.41 -15.49 9.49
C ALA A 218 25.33 -16.13 8.09
N PHE A 219 25.38 -17.47 8.04
CA PHE A 219 25.11 -18.21 6.80
C PHE A 219 23.66 -18.63 6.77
N GLU A 220 22.89 -18.09 5.84
CA GLU A 220 21.46 -18.36 5.69
C GLU A 220 21.11 -18.68 4.24
N LYS A 221 19.99 -19.38 4.03
CA LYS A 221 19.47 -19.62 2.69
C LYS A 221 18.83 -18.33 2.17
N ALA A 222 19.41 -17.77 1.12
CA ALA A 222 18.90 -16.55 0.48
C ALA A 222 18.93 -16.70 -1.05
N PHE A 223 18.09 -15.91 -1.70
CA PHE A 223 18.14 -15.62 -3.13
C PHE A 223 18.42 -14.14 -3.31
N ASN A 224 18.90 -13.76 -4.48
CA ASN A 224 19.18 -12.38 -4.80
C ASN A 224 17.95 -11.75 -5.50
N MET A 225 17.57 -10.53 -5.13
CA MET A 225 16.56 -9.74 -5.82
C MET A 225 17.20 -8.44 -6.31
N MET A 226 17.19 -8.24 -7.63
CA MET A 226 17.49 -6.94 -8.24
C MET A 226 16.19 -6.12 -8.31
N MET A 227 16.28 -4.85 -7.95
CA MET A 227 15.20 -3.88 -8.09
C MET A 227 15.64 -2.70 -8.95
N VAL A 228 14.74 -2.23 -9.79
CA VAL A 228 14.92 -1.01 -10.59
C VAL A 228 13.90 0.02 -10.14
N TYR A 229 14.36 1.24 -9.95
CA TYR A 229 13.52 2.37 -9.57
C TYR A 229 13.54 3.42 -10.68
N SER A 230 12.39 3.86 -11.13
CA SER A 230 12.23 4.93 -12.11
C SER A 230 12.22 6.29 -11.41
N LEU A 231 13.11 7.20 -11.82
CA LEU A 231 13.08 8.58 -11.32
C LEU A 231 11.95 9.41 -11.90
N ASP A 232 11.51 9.10 -13.11
CA ASP A 232 10.44 9.81 -13.81
C ASP A 232 9.07 9.48 -13.19
N TYR A 233 8.78 8.19 -13.01
CA TYR A 233 7.56 7.72 -12.35
C TYR A 233 7.62 7.80 -10.81
N ARG A 234 8.84 7.96 -10.24
CA ARG A 234 9.11 7.99 -8.78
C ARG A 234 8.60 6.78 -8.03
N LEU A 235 8.75 5.61 -8.64
CA LEU A 235 8.33 4.33 -8.06
C LEU A 235 9.22 3.17 -8.53
N PRO A 236 9.22 2.03 -7.83
CA PRO A 236 9.83 0.80 -8.32
C PRO A 236 9.20 0.38 -9.64
N SER A 237 10.02 0.20 -10.67
CA SER A 237 9.58 -0.06 -12.05
C SER A 237 9.81 -1.49 -12.51
N TYR A 238 10.79 -2.20 -11.90
CA TYR A 238 11.11 -3.57 -12.28
C TYR A 238 11.78 -4.32 -11.12
N TYR A 239 11.63 -5.63 -11.10
CA TYR A 239 12.40 -6.53 -10.24
C TYR A 239 12.76 -7.82 -10.95
N ARG A 240 13.84 -8.47 -10.49
CA ARG A 240 14.25 -9.81 -10.91
C ARG A 240 14.70 -10.64 -9.72
N ILE A 241 14.17 -11.84 -9.60
CA ILE A 241 14.66 -12.86 -8.66
C ILE A 241 15.74 -13.69 -9.34
N LEU A 242 16.85 -13.88 -8.66
CA LEU A 242 18.01 -14.60 -9.13
C LEU A 242 18.51 -15.56 -8.06
N PRO A 243 19.16 -16.69 -8.44
CA PRO A 243 19.82 -17.56 -7.49
C PRO A 243 20.82 -16.80 -6.62
N GLY A 244 20.89 -17.15 -5.32
CA GLY A 244 21.74 -16.45 -4.34
C GLY A 244 23.25 -16.50 -4.63
N ASN A 245 23.70 -17.38 -5.52
CA ASN A 245 25.10 -17.49 -5.94
C ASN A 245 25.44 -16.69 -7.20
N ILE A 246 24.48 -16.02 -7.83
CA ILE A 246 24.75 -15.17 -8.99
C ILE A 246 25.42 -13.88 -8.50
N LYS A 247 26.61 -13.60 -9.04
CA LYS A 247 27.31 -12.35 -8.74
C LYS A 247 26.57 -11.16 -9.32
N ASP A 248 26.63 -10.02 -8.66
CA ASP A 248 25.99 -8.75 -9.01
C ASP A 248 26.22 -8.34 -10.48
N VAL A 249 27.43 -8.58 -11.00
CA VAL A 249 27.79 -8.29 -12.39
C VAL A 249 26.90 -9.01 -13.42
N LYS A 250 26.66 -10.32 -13.22
CA LYS A 250 25.77 -11.11 -14.10
C LYS A 250 24.30 -10.77 -13.87
N ALA A 251 23.94 -10.53 -12.61
CA ALA A 251 22.59 -10.13 -12.23
C ALA A 251 22.19 -8.83 -12.93
N PHE A 252 23.06 -7.84 -12.92
CA PHE A 252 22.86 -6.56 -13.59
C PHE A 252 22.61 -6.72 -15.10
N LYS A 253 23.47 -7.48 -15.80
CA LYS A 253 23.34 -7.70 -17.25
C LYS A 253 21.99 -8.36 -17.61
N ILE A 254 21.58 -9.38 -16.86
CA ILE A 254 20.28 -10.04 -17.05
C ILE A 254 19.14 -9.02 -16.86
N CYS A 255 19.20 -8.20 -15.82
CA CYS A 255 18.17 -7.20 -15.53
C CYS A 255 18.10 -6.11 -16.59
N MET A 256 19.23 -5.62 -17.08
CA MET A 256 19.26 -4.64 -18.16
C MET A 256 18.63 -5.17 -19.46
N GLN A 257 18.88 -6.43 -19.78
CA GLN A 257 18.33 -7.07 -20.99
C GLN A 257 16.82 -7.30 -20.90
N GLU A 258 16.29 -7.62 -19.71
CA GLU A 258 14.87 -7.95 -19.52
C GLU A 258 14.00 -6.73 -19.18
N SER A 259 14.56 -5.71 -18.53
CA SER A 259 13.76 -4.60 -17.94
C SER A 259 13.23 -3.58 -18.93
N GLY A 260 13.67 -3.60 -20.20
CA GLY A 260 13.33 -2.53 -21.16
C GLY A 260 14.03 -1.19 -20.91
N ALA A 261 14.93 -1.11 -19.93
CA ALA A 261 15.59 0.13 -19.50
C ALA A 261 16.74 0.59 -20.42
N ALA A 262 16.91 -0.02 -21.59
CA ALA A 262 18.03 0.26 -22.49
C ALA A 262 18.11 1.71 -23.01
N SER A 263 16.98 2.43 -23.04
CA SER A 263 16.92 3.86 -23.43
C SER A 263 17.20 4.81 -22.27
N ALA A 264 17.19 4.33 -21.04
CA ALA A 264 17.39 5.15 -19.85
C ALA A 264 18.88 5.28 -19.48
N THR A 265 19.21 6.33 -18.71
CA THR A 265 20.50 6.41 -18.02
C THR A 265 20.46 5.53 -16.78
N ALA A 266 21.31 4.50 -16.73
CA ALA A 266 21.42 3.59 -15.59
C ALA A 266 22.30 4.19 -14.49
N ILE A 267 21.73 4.37 -13.30
CA ILE A 267 22.46 4.78 -12.08
C ILE A 267 22.73 3.52 -11.25
N ILE A 268 24.01 3.20 -11.04
CA ILE A 268 24.41 1.93 -10.44
C ILE A 268 25.43 2.10 -9.30
N ASP A 269 25.36 1.22 -8.29
CA ASP A 269 26.26 1.24 -7.15
C ASP A 269 27.64 0.64 -7.48
N LYS A 270 28.61 0.89 -6.60
CA LYS A 270 30.02 0.46 -6.65
C LYS A 270 30.24 -1.06 -6.76
N THR A 271 29.21 -1.87 -6.57
CA THR A 271 29.29 -3.33 -6.67
C THR A 271 29.15 -3.82 -8.12
N PHE A 272 28.50 -3.03 -8.98
CA PHE A 272 28.15 -3.41 -10.36
C PHE A 272 29.16 -3.01 -11.43
N PRO A 273 29.89 -1.86 -11.38
CA PRO A 273 30.79 -1.46 -12.45
C PRO A 273 32.07 -2.32 -12.43
N SER A 274 32.02 -3.40 -13.21
CA SER A 274 33.21 -4.13 -13.66
C SER A 274 33.56 -3.69 -15.08
N GLN A 275 34.78 -3.95 -15.53
CA GLN A 275 35.17 -3.67 -16.91
C GLN A 275 34.17 -4.29 -17.90
N GLU A 276 33.80 -5.58 -17.68
CA GLU A 276 32.84 -6.30 -18.52
C GLU A 276 31.47 -5.63 -18.59
N ASN A 277 30.96 -5.11 -17.46
CA ASN A 277 29.65 -4.43 -17.42
C ASN A 277 29.71 -3.06 -18.10
N LEU A 278 30.79 -2.31 -17.91
CA LEU A 278 30.95 -1.00 -18.54
C LEU A 278 31.11 -1.15 -20.06
N ASP A 279 31.91 -2.13 -20.53
CA ASP A 279 32.04 -2.47 -21.97
C ASP A 279 30.68 -2.84 -22.56
N TYR A 280 29.91 -3.70 -21.86
CA TYR A 280 28.57 -4.08 -22.31
C TYR A 280 27.64 -2.88 -22.45
N LEU A 281 27.63 -1.97 -21.48
CA LEU A 281 26.76 -0.77 -21.52
C LEU A 281 27.13 0.13 -22.69
N GLU A 282 28.43 0.32 -22.96
CA GLU A 282 28.92 1.14 -24.05
C GLU A 282 28.66 0.51 -25.43
N GLU A 283 28.89 -0.80 -25.55
CA GLU A 283 28.58 -1.56 -26.77
C GLU A 283 27.07 -1.54 -27.09
N ALA A 284 26.24 -1.59 -26.06
CA ALA A 284 24.77 -1.48 -26.17
C ALA A 284 24.26 -0.05 -26.33
N GLY A 285 25.14 0.97 -26.31
CA GLY A 285 24.75 2.38 -26.38
C GLY A 285 24.00 2.92 -25.15
N ILE A 286 24.07 2.21 -24.03
CA ILE A 286 23.34 2.57 -22.79
C ILE A 286 24.13 3.63 -22.02
N LYS A 287 23.47 4.70 -21.64
CA LYS A 287 24.06 5.73 -20.77
C LYS A 287 24.11 5.27 -19.33
N TYR A 288 25.19 5.63 -18.61
CA TYR A 288 25.33 5.22 -17.21
C TYR A 288 26.02 6.27 -16.34
N ILE A 289 25.74 6.20 -15.04
CA ILE A 289 26.43 6.87 -13.93
C ILE A 289 26.69 5.80 -12.88
N ALA A 290 27.95 5.50 -12.60
CA ALA A 290 28.34 4.43 -11.69
C ALA A 290 29.34 4.94 -10.65
N SER A 291 29.23 4.50 -9.39
CA SER A 291 30.28 4.80 -8.43
C SER A 291 31.39 3.76 -8.44
N LEU A 292 32.62 4.20 -8.30
CA LEU A 292 33.79 3.34 -8.24
C LEU A 292 34.15 3.00 -6.80
N LYS A 293 34.74 1.82 -6.60
CA LYS A 293 35.37 1.48 -5.33
C LYS A 293 36.62 2.34 -5.13
N ARG A 294 36.88 2.78 -3.91
CA ARG A 294 38.05 3.61 -3.60
C ARG A 294 39.40 2.97 -3.95
N ASN A 295 39.47 1.67 -4.06
CA ASN A 295 40.66 0.92 -4.48
C ASN A 295 40.70 0.60 -5.97
N THR A 296 39.84 1.23 -6.78
CA THR A 296 39.88 1.05 -8.24
C THR A 296 41.17 1.60 -8.80
N ALA A 297 41.85 0.80 -9.63
CA ALA A 297 43.09 1.21 -10.29
C ALA A 297 42.86 2.44 -11.20
N GLY A 298 43.78 3.41 -11.15
CA GLY A 298 43.68 4.65 -11.93
C GLY A 298 42.96 5.80 -11.21
N LEU A 299 42.44 5.61 -9.99
CA LEU A 299 41.97 6.74 -9.18
C LEU A 299 43.15 7.48 -8.57
N ASP A 300 43.26 8.75 -8.89
CA ASP A 300 44.31 9.63 -8.34
C ASP A 300 43.75 10.56 -7.26
N TYR A 301 44.16 10.35 -6.02
CA TYR A 301 43.77 11.14 -4.85
C TYR A 301 44.67 12.32 -4.59
N SER A 302 45.80 12.50 -5.32
CA SER A 302 46.80 13.53 -5.10
C SER A 302 46.22 14.94 -5.12
N ALA A 303 45.20 15.17 -5.95
CA ALA A 303 44.48 16.45 -6.05
C ALA A 303 43.85 16.90 -4.72
N PHE A 304 43.58 15.96 -3.80
CA PHE A 304 42.94 16.22 -2.51
C PHE A 304 43.89 16.06 -1.30
N ALA A 305 45.14 15.70 -1.57
CA ALA A 305 46.11 15.43 -0.52
C ALA A 305 46.62 16.70 0.15
N ASP A 306 46.88 17.75 -0.63
CA ASP A 306 47.40 19.03 -0.15
C ASP A 306 46.29 20.09 -0.18
N ARG A 307 45.88 20.49 1.03
CA ARG A 307 44.87 21.55 1.20
C ARG A 307 45.35 22.93 0.82
N SER A 308 46.64 23.16 0.86
CA SER A 308 47.27 24.46 0.55
C SER A 308 47.41 24.65 -0.97
N ASN A 309 47.33 23.57 -1.74
CA ASN A 309 47.48 23.59 -3.19
C ASN A 309 46.51 22.61 -3.89
N LEU A 310 45.22 22.88 -3.73
CA LEU A 310 44.19 22.07 -4.32
C LEU A 310 44.19 22.22 -5.85
N ASN A 311 44.57 21.16 -6.54
CA ASN A 311 44.49 21.10 -8.01
C ASN A 311 43.11 20.58 -8.44
N LEU A 312 42.07 21.37 -8.18
CA LEU A 312 40.67 21.02 -8.40
C LEU A 312 40.12 21.76 -9.62
N ASP A 313 39.13 21.16 -10.28
CA ASP A 313 38.49 21.75 -11.47
C ASP A 313 37.30 22.65 -11.07
N GLY A 314 36.77 22.50 -9.86
CA GLY A 314 35.71 23.37 -9.35
C GLY A 314 35.06 22.91 -8.06
N HIS A 315 33.99 23.59 -7.72
CA HIS A 315 33.14 23.28 -6.59
C HIS A 315 31.68 23.64 -6.86
N PHE A 316 30.78 23.09 -6.05
CA PHE A 316 29.37 23.47 -6.00
C PHE A 316 28.79 23.23 -4.59
N ILE A 317 27.63 23.83 -4.33
CA ILE A 317 26.90 23.63 -3.06
C ILE A 317 25.78 22.61 -3.29
N TYR A 318 25.75 21.58 -2.44
CA TYR A 318 24.69 20.57 -2.39
C TYR A 318 24.18 20.42 -0.96
N GLN A 319 22.91 20.71 -0.73
CA GLN A 319 22.25 20.66 0.59
C GLN A 319 23.03 21.42 1.70
N GLY A 320 23.54 22.59 1.35
CA GLY A 320 24.29 23.47 2.27
C GLY A 320 25.77 23.10 2.46
N ARG A 321 26.25 21.99 1.88
CA ARG A 321 27.65 21.53 1.97
C ARG A 321 28.42 21.88 0.71
N VAL A 322 29.67 22.28 0.86
CA VAL A 322 30.58 22.53 -0.26
C VAL A 322 31.19 21.22 -0.73
N LEU A 323 31.01 20.92 -2.02
CA LEU A 323 31.60 19.79 -2.69
C LEU A 323 32.66 20.27 -3.68
N TRP A 324 33.86 19.78 -3.53
CA TRP A 324 34.94 19.98 -4.48
C TRP A 324 34.96 18.83 -5.47
N TYR A 325 35.41 19.07 -6.71
CA TYR A 325 35.55 17.98 -7.67
C TYR A 325 36.78 18.09 -8.54
N LYS A 326 37.22 16.94 -9.03
CA LYS A 326 38.30 16.75 -10.01
C LYS A 326 37.82 15.78 -11.08
N GLU A 327 37.92 16.19 -12.35
CA GLU A 327 37.73 15.31 -13.49
C GLU A 327 39.00 14.53 -13.79
N MET A 328 38.86 13.27 -14.17
CA MET A 328 39.97 12.38 -14.54
C MET A 328 39.53 11.33 -15.51
N ALA A 329 40.48 10.58 -16.09
CA ALA A 329 40.22 9.40 -16.89
C ALA A 329 40.59 8.13 -16.10
N VAL A 330 39.67 7.17 -16.04
CA VAL A 330 39.89 5.86 -15.45
C VAL A 330 39.59 4.79 -16.48
N GLY A 331 40.60 4.01 -16.86
CA GLY A 331 40.46 3.02 -17.92
C GLY A 331 40.02 3.60 -19.28
N GLY A 332 40.41 4.83 -19.59
CA GLY A 332 40.02 5.55 -20.82
C GLY A 332 38.63 6.18 -20.78
N ARG A 333 37.89 6.06 -19.65
CA ARG A 333 36.55 6.60 -19.46
C ARG A 333 36.56 7.84 -18.57
N ARG A 334 35.62 8.75 -18.81
CA ARG A 334 35.42 9.94 -17.97
C ARG A 334 35.01 9.53 -16.57
N ALA A 335 35.76 10.01 -15.58
CA ALA A 335 35.43 9.88 -14.16
C ALA A 335 35.51 11.25 -13.47
N VAL A 336 34.70 11.44 -12.45
CA VAL A 336 34.70 12.65 -11.62
C VAL A 336 34.82 12.22 -10.17
N MET A 337 35.84 12.69 -9.49
CA MET A 337 36.03 12.48 -8.06
C MET A 337 35.56 13.71 -7.30
N TYR A 338 34.80 13.49 -6.25
CA TYR A 338 34.25 14.53 -5.38
C TYR A 338 34.83 14.40 -3.99
N LEU A 339 34.94 15.53 -3.30
CA LEU A 339 35.31 15.63 -1.90
C LEU A 339 34.26 16.44 -1.14
N ASP A 340 33.67 15.83 -0.12
CA ASP A 340 32.80 16.43 0.86
C ASP A 340 33.59 16.58 2.18
N GLU A 341 33.92 17.81 2.55
CA GLU A 341 34.76 18.07 3.73
C GLU A 341 34.05 17.73 5.05
N GLU A 342 32.71 17.90 5.11
CA GLU A 342 31.97 17.53 6.32
C GLU A 342 31.98 16.00 6.48
N HIS A 343 31.69 15.29 5.40
CA HIS A 343 31.74 13.83 5.41
C HIS A 343 33.14 13.27 5.66
N ARG A 344 34.15 13.97 5.20
CA ARG A 344 35.57 13.63 5.54
C ARG A 344 35.83 13.67 7.04
N ILE A 345 35.34 14.69 7.74
CA ILE A 345 35.48 14.80 9.20
C ILE A 345 34.72 13.65 9.89
N GLU A 346 33.53 13.33 9.43
CA GLU A 346 32.73 12.22 9.96
C GLU A 346 33.43 10.86 9.77
N GLU A 347 33.88 10.55 8.55
CA GLU A 347 34.60 9.30 8.27
C GLU A 347 35.91 9.19 9.04
N ASN A 348 36.63 10.28 9.18
CA ASN A 348 37.85 10.33 9.97
C ASN A 348 37.57 9.98 11.44
N ARG A 349 36.58 10.63 12.04
CA ARG A 349 36.17 10.35 13.43
C ARG A 349 35.74 8.89 13.60
N ASP A 350 34.92 8.37 12.66
CA ASP A 350 34.46 6.99 12.71
C ASP A 350 35.61 5.98 12.56
N TYR A 351 36.60 6.30 11.74
CA TYR A 351 37.78 5.46 11.57
C TYR A 351 38.60 5.41 12.89
N ILE A 352 38.87 6.56 13.53
CA ILE A 352 39.60 6.62 14.80
C ILE A 352 38.82 5.91 15.91
N ASN A 353 37.49 6.13 16.02
CA ASN A 353 36.66 5.47 17.03
C ASN A 353 36.65 3.94 16.87
N ARG A 354 36.66 3.44 15.63
CA ARG A 354 36.79 2.01 15.39
C ARG A 354 38.16 1.45 15.69
N ALA A 355 39.21 2.22 15.41
CA ALA A 355 40.60 1.86 15.69
C ALA A 355 40.87 1.75 17.21
N ASP A 356 40.18 2.59 18.01
CA ASP A 356 40.28 2.59 19.48
C ASP A 356 39.42 1.47 20.13
N SER A 357 38.56 0.81 19.39
CA SER A 357 37.74 -0.32 19.87
C SER A 357 38.56 -1.62 19.82
N GLU A 358 38.46 -2.48 20.87
CA GLU A 358 39.16 -3.78 21.00
C GLU A 358 38.97 -4.75 19.81
N ARG A 359 38.10 -4.42 18.85
CA ARG A 359 37.86 -5.20 17.64
C ARG A 359 38.83 -4.92 16.48
N TYR A 360 39.67 -3.87 16.58
CA TYR A 360 40.61 -3.48 15.53
C TYR A 360 42.05 -3.85 15.91
N GLU A 361 42.48 -5.02 15.48
CA GLU A 361 43.79 -5.57 15.87
C GLU A 361 45.01 -4.79 15.39
N LYS A 362 44.93 -3.83 14.46
CA LYS A 362 46.12 -3.10 13.94
C LYS A 362 45.80 -1.69 13.44
N PHE A 363 45.72 -0.74 14.33
CA PHE A 363 45.89 0.65 13.94
C PHE A 363 47.41 0.92 13.73
N THR A 364 47.77 1.41 12.53
CA THR A 364 49.10 1.96 12.26
C THR A 364 48.94 3.35 11.66
N LEU A 365 49.85 4.28 12.01
CA LEU A 365 49.84 5.63 11.43
C LEU A 365 49.95 5.61 9.90
N GLU A 366 50.79 4.73 9.37
CA GLU A 366 50.93 4.53 7.91
C GLU A 366 49.63 4.08 7.27
N GLY A 367 48.94 3.08 7.85
CA GLY A 367 47.62 2.63 7.40
C GLY A 367 46.53 3.70 7.50
N TYR A 368 46.60 4.54 8.55
CA TYR A 368 45.72 5.69 8.68
C TYR A 368 45.97 6.73 7.57
N HIS A 369 47.23 7.15 7.37
CA HIS A 369 47.57 8.14 6.32
C HIS A 369 47.19 7.68 4.94
N GLY A 370 47.39 6.40 4.63
CA GLY A 370 46.97 5.81 3.33
C GLY A 370 45.47 5.84 3.11
N LYS A 371 44.66 5.78 4.20
CA LYS A 371 43.18 5.83 4.11
C LYS A 371 42.61 7.24 4.25
N ALA A 372 43.28 8.10 5.04
CA ALA A 372 42.81 9.45 5.36
C ALA A 372 42.65 10.34 4.11
N ILE A 373 43.48 10.11 3.09
CA ILE A 373 43.36 10.79 1.78
C ILE A 373 42.08 10.48 1.05
N GLN A 374 41.49 9.33 1.34
CA GLN A 374 40.23 8.85 0.66
C GLN A 374 38.98 9.24 1.43
N PHE A 375 39.08 9.74 2.68
CA PHE A 375 37.91 10.11 3.46
C PHE A 375 37.15 11.26 2.82
N GLY A 376 35.85 11.21 2.88
CA GLY A 376 34.93 12.17 2.27
C GLY A 376 34.88 12.12 0.75
N THR A 377 35.61 11.20 0.11
CA THR A 377 35.65 11.13 -1.37
C THR A 377 34.66 10.10 -1.93
N ILE A 378 34.12 10.43 -3.09
CA ILE A 378 33.39 9.51 -3.97
C ILE A 378 33.83 9.75 -5.42
N ALA A 379 34.05 8.67 -6.17
CA ALA A 379 34.38 8.74 -7.60
C ALA A 379 33.22 8.17 -8.42
N LEU A 380 32.75 8.91 -9.41
CA LEU A 380 31.74 8.50 -10.37
C LEU A 380 32.37 8.35 -11.76
N ILE A 381 32.02 7.27 -12.45
CA ILE A 381 32.39 7.00 -13.84
C ILE A 381 31.15 7.08 -14.71
N THR A 382 31.27 7.63 -15.91
CA THR A 382 30.11 7.90 -16.77
C THR A 382 30.51 8.00 -18.25
N ASN A 383 29.54 7.71 -19.12
CA ASN A 383 29.57 8.01 -20.55
C ASN A 383 28.57 9.11 -20.95
N THR A 384 28.05 9.88 -19.98
CA THR A 384 27.14 11.02 -20.23
C THR A 384 27.91 12.34 -20.31
N ASP A 385 27.30 13.33 -20.95
CA ASP A 385 27.83 14.71 -21.05
C ASP A 385 27.41 15.61 -19.88
N LYS A 386 26.82 15.04 -18.82
CA LYS A 386 26.38 15.77 -17.62
C LYS A 386 27.54 16.48 -16.93
N THR A 387 27.32 17.67 -16.42
CA THR A 387 28.27 18.39 -15.58
C THR A 387 28.57 17.62 -14.28
N ALA A 388 29.69 17.93 -13.63
CA ALA A 388 30.05 17.31 -12.36
C ALA A 388 28.96 17.46 -11.29
N ARG A 389 28.28 18.59 -11.25
CA ARG A 389 27.13 18.82 -10.35
C ARG A 389 25.95 17.89 -10.68
N GLU A 390 25.52 17.86 -11.93
CA GLU A 390 24.39 17.02 -12.38
C GLU A 390 24.66 15.52 -12.18
N LEU A 391 25.92 15.08 -12.37
CA LEU A 391 26.32 13.69 -12.09
C LEU A 391 26.17 13.34 -10.62
N TYR A 392 26.64 14.22 -9.75
CA TYR A 392 26.56 14.03 -8.30
C TYR A 392 25.11 14.02 -7.83
N GLU A 393 24.31 14.99 -8.26
CA GLU A 393 22.90 15.10 -7.93
C GLU A 393 22.14 13.86 -8.40
N ALA A 394 22.36 13.41 -9.65
CA ALA A 394 21.77 12.19 -10.19
C ALA A 394 22.18 10.95 -9.38
N TYR A 395 23.46 10.82 -9.04
CA TYR A 395 23.92 9.68 -8.24
C TYR A 395 23.31 9.66 -6.84
N LYS A 396 23.12 10.84 -6.22
CA LYS A 396 22.52 10.92 -4.87
C LYS A 396 21.06 10.46 -4.82
N THR A 397 20.35 10.44 -5.94
CA THR A 397 19.00 9.84 -6.00
C THR A 397 19.00 8.32 -5.79
N ARG A 398 20.18 7.68 -5.78
CA ARG A 398 20.32 6.23 -5.56
C ARG A 398 19.67 5.76 -4.25
N CYS A 399 19.60 6.61 -3.25
CA CYS A 399 18.92 6.28 -2.00
C CYS A 399 17.41 5.92 -2.19
N GLU A 400 16.79 6.30 -3.29
CA GLU A 400 15.38 5.97 -3.56
C GLU A 400 15.16 4.46 -3.76
N VAL A 401 16.06 3.76 -4.47
CA VAL A 401 15.94 2.31 -4.64
C VAL A 401 16.26 1.57 -3.34
N GLU A 402 17.23 2.05 -2.56
CA GLU A 402 17.54 1.48 -1.25
C GLU A 402 16.34 1.59 -0.30
N GLN A 403 15.67 2.76 -0.28
CA GLN A 403 14.44 2.95 0.47
C GLN A 403 13.32 2.05 -0.04
N ALA A 404 13.21 1.84 -1.37
CA ALA A 404 12.19 0.95 -1.92
C ALA A 404 12.41 -0.51 -1.48
N ILE A 405 13.65 -0.96 -1.49
CA ILE A 405 14.04 -2.29 -0.98
C ILE A 405 13.73 -2.41 0.52
N ASP A 406 14.05 -1.39 1.31
CA ASP A 406 13.75 -1.38 2.75
C ASP A 406 12.24 -1.43 3.03
N VAL A 407 11.44 -0.63 2.33
CA VAL A 407 9.97 -0.67 2.41
C VAL A 407 9.43 -2.04 2.02
N PHE A 408 9.94 -2.64 0.94
CA PHE A 408 9.53 -3.97 0.50
C PHE A 408 9.77 -5.01 1.59
N LYS A 409 10.95 -4.98 2.21
CA LYS A 409 11.34 -5.91 3.27
C LYS A 409 10.57 -5.70 4.57
N THR A 410 10.54 -4.46 5.07
CA THR A 410 10.08 -4.14 6.41
C THR A 410 8.61 -3.77 6.48
N ASN A 411 8.16 -2.86 5.61
CA ASN A 411 6.77 -2.38 5.65
C ASN A 411 5.76 -3.33 5.03
N LEU A 412 6.18 -4.10 4.01
CA LEU A 412 5.35 -5.14 3.40
C LEU A 412 5.64 -6.54 3.95
N ASP A 413 6.56 -6.64 4.94
CA ASP A 413 6.95 -7.93 5.54
C ASP A 413 7.30 -8.99 4.49
N ALA A 414 8.10 -8.60 3.50
CA ALA A 414 8.49 -9.47 2.40
C ALA A 414 9.97 -9.88 2.47
N ASP A 415 10.67 -9.59 3.58
CA ASP A 415 12.09 -9.92 3.79
C ASP A 415 12.38 -11.42 3.76
N SER A 416 11.43 -12.23 4.22
CA SER A 416 11.53 -13.68 4.18
C SER A 416 10.28 -14.31 3.55
N THR A 417 10.47 -15.45 2.90
CA THR A 417 9.39 -16.17 2.24
C THR A 417 9.36 -17.65 2.60
N TYR A 418 8.15 -18.19 2.68
CA TYR A 418 7.88 -19.62 2.88
C TYR A 418 7.41 -20.32 1.60
N MET A 419 7.45 -19.65 0.45
CA MET A 419 7.08 -20.24 -0.85
C MET A 419 7.96 -21.43 -1.17
N GLN A 420 7.36 -22.50 -1.71
CA GLN A 420 8.04 -23.79 -1.93
C GLN A 420 8.38 -24.06 -3.40
N SER A 421 7.94 -23.20 -4.33
CA SER A 421 8.32 -23.27 -5.74
C SER A 421 8.79 -21.91 -6.27
N PRO A 422 9.67 -21.90 -7.27
CA PRO A 422 10.12 -20.65 -7.91
C PRO A 422 8.96 -19.83 -8.49
N GLU A 423 7.95 -20.49 -9.07
CA GLU A 423 6.77 -19.85 -9.65
C GLU A 423 5.95 -19.16 -8.56
N SER A 424 5.67 -19.86 -7.45
CA SER A 424 4.93 -19.27 -6.34
C SER A 424 5.70 -18.10 -5.70
N LEU A 425 7.03 -18.19 -5.64
CA LEU A 425 7.88 -17.08 -5.19
C LEU A 425 7.80 -15.89 -6.13
N GLU A 426 7.85 -16.12 -7.44
CA GLU A 426 7.72 -15.09 -8.46
C GLU A 426 6.39 -14.33 -8.34
N ALA A 427 5.28 -15.08 -8.24
CA ALA A 427 3.95 -14.48 -8.05
C ALA A 427 3.83 -13.70 -6.73
N TYR A 428 4.33 -14.27 -5.63
CA TYR A 428 4.33 -13.59 -4.33
C TYR A 428 5.12 -12.28 -4.37
N THR A 429 6.28 -12.29 -5.00
CA THR A 429 7.11 -11.10 -5.18
C THR A 429 6.39 -10.07 -6.06
N PHE A 430 5.74 -10.49 -7.15
CA PHE A 430 4.97 -9.60 -8.01
C PHE A 430 3.81 -8.91 -7.27
N ILE A 431 3.07 -9.67 -6.46
CA ILE A 431 1.98 -9.11 -5.65
C ILE A 431 2.49 -8.07 -4.66
N ASN A 432 3.61 -8.35 -3.97
CA ASN A 432 4.23 -7.37 -3.07
C ASN A 432 4.81 -6.17 -3.83
N PHE A 433 5.28 -6.38 -5.06
CA PHE A 433 5.76 -5.31 -5.92
C PHE A 433 4.62 -4.34 -6.31
N ILE A 434 3.43 -4.84 -6.64
CA ILE A 434 2.24 -3.99 -6.87
C ILE A 434 1.88 -3.20 -5.59
N ALA A 435 1.87 -3.86 -4.44
CA ALA A 435 1.62 -3.19 -3.16
C ALA A 435 2.67 -2.09 -2.87
N LEU A 436 3.94 -2.33 -3.24
CA LEU A 436 5.02 -1.36 -3.15
C LEU A 436 4.80 -0.16 -4.08
N GLN A 437 4.34 -0.38 -5.30
CA GLN A 437 4.02 0.71 -6.23
C GLN A 437 2.88 1.58 -5.68
N TRP A 438 1.82 0.98 -5.13
CA TRP A 438 0.75 1.74 -4.46
C TRP A 438 1.26 2.52 -3.24
N TYR A 439 2.15 1.93 -2.45
CA TYR A 439 2.82 2.64 -1.36
C TYR A 439 3.56 3.89 -1.85
N TYR A 440 4.25 3.79 -3.00
CA TYR A 440 5.00 4.89 -3.58
C TYR A 440 4.10 5.98 -4.16
N ILE A 441 2.94 5.64 -4.74
CA ILE A 441 1.93 6.65 -5.14
C ILE A 441 1.44 7.42 -3.91
N ILE A 442 1.16 6.74 -2.80
CA ILE A 442 0.77 7.39 -1.53
C ILE A 442 1.90 8.31 -1.05
N ARG A 443 3.16 7.84 -1.11
CA ARG A 443 4.34 8.63 -0.74
C ARG A 443 4.46 9.91 -1.58
N GLU A 444 4.28 9.82 -2.89
CA GLU A 444 4.39 10.96 -3.78
C GLU A 444 3.25 11.98 -3.56
N LYS A 445 2.05 11.52 -3.27
CA LYS A 445 0.95 12.41 -2.87
C LYS A 445 1.26 13.16 -1.57
N LEU A 446 1.80 12.45 -0.57
CA LEU A 446 2.24 13.08 0.69
C LEU A 446 3.41 14.04 0.47
N ARG A 447 4.35 13.73 -0.43
CA ARG A 447 5.47 14.59 -0.81
C ARG A 447 4.96 15.88 -1.45
N ALA A 448 4.08 15.77 -2.46
CA ALA A 448 3.50 16.91 -3.17
C ALA A 448 2.71 17.84 -2.25
N ALA A 449 2.07 17.30 -1.21
CA ALA A 449 1.35 18.05 -0.19
C ALA A 449 2.23 18.51 0.99
N GLU A 450 3.56 18.30 0.94
CA GLU A 450 4.52 18.61 2.02
C GLU A 450 4.16 17.96 3.37
N LYS A 451 3.56 16.76 3.34
CA LYS A 451 3.10 16.04 4.54
C LYS A 451 4.00 14.88 4.98
N LEU A 452 5.06 14.55 4.24
CA LEU A 452 5.97 13.44 4.58
C LEU A 452 6.65 13.60 5.94
N SER A 453 6.85 14.83 6.41
CA SER A 453 7.41 15.08 7.75
C SER A 453 6.44 14.72 8.88
N LYS A 454 5.13 14.67 8.61
CA LYS A 454 4.07 14.41 9.60
C LYS A 454 3.48 13.01 9.50
N TYR A 455 3.43 12.44 8.29
CA TYR A 455 2.78 11.17 8.02
C TYR A 455 3.66 10.28 7.14
N SER A 456 4.00 9.10 7.62
CA SER A 456 4.54 8.07 6.73
C SER A 456 3.43 7.49 5.83
N PRO A 457 3.78 6.93 4.65
CA PRO A 457 2.78 6.29 3.80
C PRO A 457 1.99 5.17 4.51
N MET A 458 2.65 4.35 5.36
CA MET A 458 1.95 3.32 6.15
C MET A 458 1.01 3.90 7.21
N GLN A 459 1.35 5.05 7.80
CA GLN A 459 0.41 5.76 8.68
C GLN A 459 -0.80 6.24 7.88
N MET A 460 -0.59 6.70 6.65
CA MET A 460 -1.70 7.11 5.76
C MET A 460 -2.56 5.92 5.35
N VAL A 461 -1.98 4.76 5.02
CA VAL A 461 -2.73 3.51 4.78
C VAL A 461 -3.61 3.17 5.98
N LYS A 462 -3.06 3.20 7.21
CA LYS A 462 -3.82 2.97 8.45
C LYS A 462 -4.91 4.03 8.66
N TYR A 463 -4.65 5.26 8.29
CA TYR A 463 -5.61 6.36 8.43
C TYR A 463 -6.79 6.19 7.48
N LEU A 464 -6.52 5.95 6.20
CA LEU A 464 -7.53 5.67 5.18
C LEU A 464 -8.37 4.43 5.53
N SER A 465 -7.74 3.37 6.05
CA SER A 465 -8.41 2.13 6.44
C SER A 465 -9.43 2.29 7.58
N ARG A 466 -9.43 3.42 8.29
CA ARG A 466 -10.43 3.74 9.33
C ARG A 466 -11.70 4.38 8.76
N ILE A 467 -11.67 4.87 7.53
CA ILE A 467 -12.83 5.45 6.87
C ILE A 467 -13.72 4.30 6.42
N ARG A 468 -14.95 4.27 6.94
CA ARG A 468 -15.93 3.22 6.65
C ARG A 468 -16.93 3.67 5.60
N GLY A 469 -17.41 2.74 4.80
CA GLY A 469 -18.58 2.87 3.99
C GLY A 469 -19.72 2.03 4.56
N VAL A 470 -20.92 2.50 4.41
CA VAL A 470 -22.14 1.84 4.81
C VAL A 470 -23.03 1.62 3.59
N TYR A 471 -23.64 0.43 3.48
CA TYR A 471 -24.58 0.14 2.44
C TYR A 471 -26.00 0.51 2.90
N VAL A 472 -26.56 1.58 2.32
CA VAL A 472 -27.85 2.14 2.70
C VAL A 472 -28.69 2.40 1.46
N HIS A 473 -29.95 1.97 1.44
CA HIS A 473 -30.89 2.17 0.32
C HIS A 473 -30.35 1.73 -1.05
N GLY A 474 -29.61 0.61 -1.09
CA GLY A 474 -29.08 0.07 -2.35
C GLY A 474 -27.80 0.74 -2.85
N LYS A 475 -27.20 1.64 -2.06
CA LYS A 475 -25.98 2.36 -2.42
C LYS A 475 -24.94 2.31 -1.29
N TRP A 476 -23.69 2.26 -1.66
CA TRP A 476 -22.58 2.51 -0.75
C TRP A 476 -22.45 4.00 -0.51
N THR A 477 -22.37 4.39 0.73
CA THR A 477 -22.20 5.78 1.14
C THR A 477 -21.09 5.83 2.17
N ARG A 478 -20.19 6.78 2.03
CA ARG A 478 -19.15 7.02 3.03
C ARG A 478 -19.77 7.38 4.38
N ALA A 479 -19.28 6.78 5.46
CA ALA A 479 -19.64 7.16 6.82
C ALA A 479 -19.11 8.58 7.13
N GLU A 480 -19.66 9.19 8.16
CA GLU A 480 -19.25 10.53 8.61
C GLU A 480 -17.76 10.56 8.96
N MET A 481 -17.08 11.58 8.46
CA MET A 481 -15.67 11.86 8.77
C MET A 481 -15.55 13.10 9.64
N SER A 482 -14.55 13.12 10.49
CA SER A 482 -14.22 14.33 11.25
C SER A 482 -13.69 15.43 10.29
N LYS A 483 -13.89 16.69 10.66
CA LYS A 483 -13.35 17.84 9.90
C LYS A 483 -11.85 17.67 9.64
N LYS A 484 -11.07 17.22 10.63
CA LYS A 484 -9.62 16.96 10.48
C LYS A 484 -9.32 15.93 9.39
N GLN A 485 -10.17 14.90 9.23
CA GLN A 485 -10.00 13.90 8.16
C GLN A 485 -10.29 14.51 6.79
N THR A 486 -11.39 15.24 6.68
CA THR A 486 -11.77 15.91 5.43
C THR A 486 -10.71 16.92 4.99
N ASP A 487 -10.24 17.76 5.93
CA ASP A 487 -9.21 18.79 5.63
C ASP A 487 -7.90 18.14 5.17
N LEU A 488 -7.44 17.07 5.85
CA LEU A 488 -6.21 16.35 5.46
C LEU A 488 -6.32 15.72 4.07
N LEU A 489 -7.44 15.09 3.75
CA LEU A 489 -7.63 14.48 2.43
C LEU A 489 -7.67 15.53 1.32
N ALA A 490 -8.34 16.67 1.57
CA ALA A 490 -8.36 17.78 0.64
C ALA A 490 -6.96 18.38 0.40
N GLU A 491 -6.14 18.52 1.46
CA GLU A 491 -4.75 18.98 1.36
C GLU A 491 -3.88 18.04 0.52
N ILE A 492 -4.14 16.72 0.56
CA ILE A 492 -3.42 15.72 -0.24
C ILE A 492 -3.99 15.61 -1.66
N GLY A 493 -5.13 16.25 -1.93
CA GLY A 493 -5.83 16.20 -3.21
C GLY A 493 -6.57 14.87 -3.43
N TRP A 494 -7.06 14.25 -2.35
CA TRP A 494 -7.90 13.07 -2.40
C TRP A 494 -9.35 13.41 -2.05
N ASP A 495 -10.26 13.01 -2.91
CA ASP A 495 -11.69 13.05 -2.66
C ASP A 495 -12.21 11.61 -2.47
N ILE A 496 -12.82 11.37 -1.31
CA ILE A 496 -13.48 10.10 -0.98
C ILE A 496 -14.97 10.41 -0.89
N THR A 497 -15.67 10.21 -1.98
CA THR A 497 -17.12 10.47 -2.11
C THR A 497 -17.98 9.27 -1.69
#